data_60c711d6a61f750000ecc7242e36090e
#
_entry.id   60c711d6a61f750000ecc7242e36090e
#
_cell.length_a   1.000
_cell.length_b   1.000
_cell.length_c   1.000
_cell.angle_alpha   90.00
_cell.angle_beta   90.00
_cell.angle_gamma   90.00
#
_symmetry.space_group_name_H-M   'P 1'
#
loop_
_entity.id
_entity.type
_entity.pdbx_description
1 polymer ?
#
loop_
_entity_poly.entity_id
_entity_poly.type
_entity_poly.pdbx_seq_one_letter_code
_entity_poly.pdbx_strand_id
1 'polypeptide(L)'
;MNRNKRGIAVDLKTPEGKEILRGLLSSADIVIENYRKGTMERLGLGYDELRKDNPGLIYCEISGFGRTGPYADRGGFDLVAQGMSGLMSITGEGPDRPPVKCGPPVTDITAGILAAMGVLAAYIERTKTGEGQRVDTSLFEAGITQTFWQSAIALATGESPEPMGSAHPLNAPYEAYQTADGWLTLGGSSQVVWKRLPRVLGC
;
A
#
# COMPACT_ATOMS: atom_id res chain seq x y z
N MET A 1 -4.19 10.54 -13.53
CA MET A 1 -4.21 9.12 -13.17
C MET A 1 -4.40 8.17 -14.38
N ASN A 2 -5.01 8.60 -15.47
CA ASN A 2 -5.28 7.71 -16.62
C ASN A 2 -4.36 7.91 -17.82
N ARG A 3 -3.12 8.41 -17.59
CA ARG A 3 -2.12 8.56 -18.64
C ARG A 3 -1.75 7.20 -19.24
N ASN A 4 -1.61 7.15 -20.58
CA ASN A 4 -1.29 5.96 -21.34
C ASN A 4 -2.30 4.80 -21.21
N LYS A 5 -3.57 5.11 -20.85
CA LYS A 5 -4.64 4.12 -20.77
C LYS A 5 -5.65 4.32 -21.89
N ARG A 6 -6.19 3.22 -22.39
CA ARG A 6 -7.36 3.19 -23.28
C ARG A 6 -8.55 2.72 -22.44
N GLY A 7 -9.73 3.37 -22.61
CA GLY A 7 -10.95 3.01 -21.90
C GLY A 7 -11.84 2.14 -22.74
N ILE A 8 -12.55 1.21 -22.09
CA ILE A 8 -13.66 0.45 -22.65
C ILE A 8 -14.77 0.37 -21.61
N ALA A 9 -16.03 0.43 -22.06
CA ALA A 9 -17.19 0.20 -21.22
C ALA A 9 -17.87 -1.11 -21.66
N VAL A 10 -17.99 -2.06 -20.74
CA VAL A 10 -18.58 -3.38 -21.00
C VAL A 10 -19.48 -3.77 -19.83
N ASP A 11 -20.68 -4.26 -20.12
CA ASP A 11 -21.57 -4.79 -19.08
C ASP A 11 -21.21 -6.26 -18.79
N LEU A 12 -20.48 -6.48 -17.69
CA LEU A 12 -20.06 -7.81 -17.25
C LEU A 12 -21.20 -8.67 -16.67
N LYS A 13 -22.42 -8.16 -16.60
CA LYS A 13 -23.60 -8.97 -16.23
C LYS A 13 -24.16 -9.75 -17.41
N THR A 14 -23.86 -9.33 -18.64
CA THR A 14 -24.30 -10.00 -19.85
C THR A 14 -23.30 -11.07 -20.31
N PRO A 15 -23.76 -12.15 -20.95
CA PRO A 15 -22.87 -13.13 -21.56
C PRO A 15 -21.89 -12.51 -22.59
N GLU A 16 -22.41 -11.63 -23.43
CA GLU A 16 -21.66 -10.96 -24.50
C GLU A 16 -20.55 -10.07 -23.92
N GLY A 17 -20.86 -9.32 -22.85
CA GLY A 17 -19.87 -8.50 -22.16
C GLY A 17 -18.74 -9.34 -21.53
N LYS A 18 -19.07 -10.48 -20.95
CA LYS A 18 -18.05 -11.41 -20.42
C LYS A 18 -17.18 -11.99 -21.54
N GLU A 19 -17.77 -12.34 -22.66
CA GLU A 19 -17.04 -12.89 -23.83
C GLU A 19 -16.08 -11.84 -24.41
N ILE A 20 -16.51 -10.58 -24.56
CA ILE A 20 -15.63 -9.48 -24.97
C ILE A 20 -14.44 -9.34 -24.02
N LEU A 21 -14.68 -9.32 -22.71
CA LEU A 21 -13.60 -9.18 -21.74
C LEU A 21 -12.68 -10.42 -21.75
N ARG A 22 -13.23 -11.63 -21.82
CA ARG A 22 -12.43 -12.87 -21.94
C ARG A 22 -11.54 -12.86 -23.17
N GLY A 23 -12.05 -12.40 -24.31
CA GLY A 23 -11.27 -12.22 -25.53
C GLY A 23 -10.10 -11.25 -25.38
N LEU A 24 -10.29 -10.13 -24.64
CA LEU A 24 -9.21 -9.21 -24.31
C LEU A 24 -8.19 -9.84 -23.36
N LEU A 25 -8.64 -10.60 -22.37
CA LEU A 25 -7.79 -11.23 -21.35
C LEU A 25 -6.98 -12.40 -21.88
N SER A 26 -7.44 -13.08 -22.94
CA SER A 26 -6.68 -14.18 -23.56
C SER A 26 -5.35 -13.76 -24.15
N SER A 27 -5.20 -12.48 -24.51
CA SER A 27 -3.96 -11.89 -25.05
C SER A 27 -3.28 -10.89 -24.09
N ALA A 28 -3.84 -10.68 -22.93
CA ALA A 28 -3.27 -9.77 -21.93
C ALA A 28 -2.06 -10.42 -21.24
N ASP A 29 -1.01 -9.65 -20.98
CA ASP A 29 0.10 -10.09 -20.15
C ASP A 29 -0.25 -10.07 -18.66
N ILE A 30 -1.02 -9.06 -18.24
CA ILE A 30 -1.30 -8.76 -16.86
C ILE A 30 -2.77 -8.37 -16.71
N VAL A 31 -3.43 -8.93 -15.72
CA VAL A 31 -4.75 -8.48 -15.21
C VAL A 31 -4.56 -7.89 -13.84
N ILE A 32 -5.14 -6.71 -13.61
CA ILE A 32 -5.20 -6.08 -12.28
C ILE A 32 -6.66 -5.83 -11.94
N GLU A 33 -7.07 -6.29 -10.77
CA GLU A 33 -8.42 -6.05 -10.27
C GLU A 33 -8.40 -5.64 -8.78
N ASN A 34 -9.43 -4.92 -8.34
CA ASN A 34 -9.64 -4.57 -6.93
C ASN A 34 -11.09 -4.74 -6.51
N TYR A 35 -11.78 -5.71 -7.07
CA TYR A 35 -13.13 -6.08 -6.66
C TYR A 35 -13.14 -6.79 -5.31
N ARG A 36 -14.32 -6.92 -4.73
CA ARG A 36 -14.52 -7.77 -3.55
C ARG A 36 -14.23 -9.22 -3.89
N LYS A 37 -13.67 -9.94 -2.93
CA LYS A 37 -13.36 -11.38 -3.03
C LYS A 37 -14.53 -12.16 -3.66
N GLY A 38 -14.21 -13.06 -4.58
CA GLY A 38 -15.17 -13.91 -5.27
C GLY A 38 -15.95 -13.24 -6.39
N THR A 39 -15.74 -11.94 -6.66
CA THR A 39 -16.46 -11.24 -7.74
C THR A 39 -16.01 -11.70 -9.10
N MET A 40 -14.72 -11.77 -9.35
CA MET A 40 -14.17 -12.22 -10.63
C MET A 40 -14.47 -13.71 -10.85
N GLU A 41 -14.42 -14.52 -9.83
CA GLU A 41 -14.77 -15.95 -9.87
C GLU A 41 -16.25 -16.13 -10.27
N ARG A 42 -17.18 -15.38 -9.66
CA ARG A 42 -18.61 -15.41 -10.03
C ARG A 42 -18.88 -14.96 -11.47
N LEU A 43 -18.02 -14.11 -12.02
CA LEU A 43 -18.10 -13.68 -13.41
C LEU A 43 -17.48 -14.73 -14.37
N GLY A 44 -16.79 -15.76 -13.86
CA GLY A 44 -16.02 -16.70 -14.66
C GLY A 44 -14.73 -16.12 -15.21
N LEU A 45 -14.19 -15.10 -14.54
CA LEU A 45 -12.99 -14.34 -14.92
C LEU A 45 -11.92 -14.38 -13.81
N GLY A 46 -12.03 -15.33 -12.88
CA GLY A 46 -11.02 -15.55 -11.85
C GLY A 46 -9.73 -16.16 -12.42
N TYR A 47 -8.65 -16.09 -11.63
CA TYR A 47 -7.34 -16.59 -12.06
C TYR A 47 -7.35 -18.03 -12.57
N ASP A 48 -7.99 -18.94 -11.83
CA ASP A 48 -8.00 -20.37 -12.19
C ASP A 48 -8.73 -20.69 -13.51
N GLU A 49 -9.68 -19.82 -13.91
CA GLU A 49 -10.33 -19.93 -15.21
C GLU A 49 -9.47 -19.32 -16.31
N LEU A 50 -8.97 -18.10 -16.11
CA LEU A 50 -8.22 -17.38 -17.14
C LEU A 50 -6.88 -18.03 -17.46
N ARG A 51 -6.19 -18.65 -16.48
CA ARG A 51 -4.93 -19.36 -16.70
C ARG A 51 -5.06 -20.58 -17.62
N LYS A 52 -6.26 -21.15 -17.76
CA LYS A 52 -6.49 -22.27 -18.69
C LYS A 52 -6.35 -21.82 -20.15
N ASP A 53 -6.81 -20.60 -20.43
CA ASP A 53 -6.76 -20.01 -21.78
C ASP A 53 -5.43 -19.28 -22.01
N ASN A 54 -4.80 -18.76 -20.94
CA ASN A 54 -3.54 -18.04 -20.98
C ASN A 54 -2.63 -18.43 -19.79
N PRO A 55 -1.85 -19.51 -19.92
CA PRO A 55 -0.95 -19.98 -18.85
C PRO A 55 0.11 -18.97 -18.42
N GLY A 56 0.47 -18.03 -19.31
CA GLY A 56 1.41 -16.95 -19.04
C GLY A 56 0.81 -15.74 -18.33
N LEU A 57 -0.49 -15.74 -18.01
CA LEU A 57 -1.16 -14.61 -17.40
C LEU A 57 -0.66 -14.32 -15.99
N ILE A 58 -0.28 -13.07 -15.72
CA ILE A 58 -0.03 -12.55 -14.37
C ILE A 58 -1.33 -11.92 -13.88
N TYR A 59 -1.85 -12.42 -12.78
CA TYR A 59 -3.13 -11.98 -12.22
C TYR A 59 -2.92 -11.28 -10.89
N CYS A 60 -3.09 -9.96 -10.85
CA CYS A 60 -2.86 -9.15 -9.66
C CYS A 60 -4.18 -8.73 -9.01
N GLU A 61 -4.33 -9.07 -7.74
CA GLU A 61 -5.47 -8.73 -6.90
C GLU A 61 -5.06 -7.73 -5.82
N ILE A 62 -5.80 -6.62 -5.72
CA ILE A 62 -5.61 -5.64 -4.66
C ILE A 62 -6.89 -5.63 -3.83
N SER A 63 -6.81 -5.97 -2.55
CA SER A 63 -7.97 -6.07 -1.67
C SER A 63 -7.83 -5.18 -0.43
N GLY A 64 -8.88 -5.08 0.39
CA GLY A 64 -8.80 -4.34 1.65
C GLY A 64 -7.91 -5.04 2.68
N PHE A 65 -8.05 -6.38 2.83
CA PHE A 65 -7.46 -7.16 3.92
C PHE A 65 -6.79 -8.47 3.47
N GLY A 66 -6.54 -8.65 2.19
CA GLY A 66 -6.07 -9.92 1.63
C GLY A 66 -7.21 -10.88 1.28
N ARG A 67 -6.87 -11.97 0.61
CA ARG A 67 -7.84 -12.99 0.15
C ARG A 67 -8.05 -14.11 1.17
N THR A 68 -7.27 -14.12 2.23
CA THR A 68 -7.32 -15.12 3.32
C THR A 68 -7.49 -14.43 4.66
N GLY A 69 -7.75 -15.22 5.71
CA GLY A 69 -7.90 -14.69 7.06
C GLY A 69 -9.31 -14.16 7.40
N PRO A 70 -9.50 -13.68 8.63
CA PRO A 70 -10.83 -13.40 9.18
C PRO A 70 -11.52 -12.19 8.54
N TYR A 71 -10.79 -11.31 7.84
CA TYR A 71 -11.33 -10.12 7.19
C TYR A 71 -11.35 -10.20 5.66
N ALA A 72 -11.05 -11.35 5.08
CA ALA A 72 -10.97 -11.53 3.62
C ALA A 72 -12.24 -11.13 2.86
N ASP A 73 -13.41 -11.26 3.49
CA ASP A 73 -14.70 -10.92 2.88
C ASP A 73 -15.13 -9.46 3.12
N ARG A 74 -14.33 -8.68 3.87
CA ARG A 74 -14.62 -7.27 4.13
C ARG A 74 -14.11 -6.39 2.99
N GLY A 75 -14.90 -5.37 2.65
CA GLY A 75 -14.41 -4.27 1.82
C GLY A 75 -13.44 -3.40 2.61
N GLY A 76 -12.41 -2.86 1.94
CA GLY A 76 -11.45 -1.94 2.52
C GLY A 76 -11.57 -0.54 1.90
N PHE A 77 -11.27 0.47 2.71
CA PHE A 77 -11.03 1.84 2.29
C PHE A 77 -9.73 2.31 2.94
N ASP A 78 -9.02 3.20 2.29
CA ASP A 78 -7.77 3.77 2.78
C ASP A 78 -7.85 4.22 4.25
N LEU A 79 -8.86 5.00 4.62
CA LEU A 79 -9.05 5.45 5.99
C LEU A 79 -9.15 4.30 7.01
N VAL A 80 -9.90 3.25 6.65
CA VAL A 80 -10.08 2.08 7.52
C VAL A 80 -8.77 1.29 7.63
N ALA A 81 -8.05 1.14 6.53
CA ALA A 81 -6.75 0.48 6.50
C ALA A 81 -5.70 1.26 7.32
N GLN A 82 -5.67 2.59 7.22
CA GLN A 82 -4.79 3.43 8.06
C GLN A 82 -5.10 3.27 9.56
N GLY A 83 -6.39 3.21 9.93
CA GLY A 83 -6.79 2.98 11.33
C GLY A 83 -6.39 1.59 11.82
N MET A 84 -6.72 0.55 11.07
CA MET A 84 -6.51 -0.84 11.49
C MET A 84 -5.05 -1.30 11.44
N SER A 85 -4.23 -0.72 10.56
CA SER A 85 -2.79 -1.01 10.50
C SER A 85 -1.97 -0.36 11.61
N GLY A 86 -2.58 0.50 12.42
CA GLY A 86 -1.87 1.26 13.45
C GLY A 86 -1.24 2.58 12.95
N LEU A 87 -1.34 2.89 11.66
CA LEU A 87 -0.73 4.10 11.11
C LEU A 87 -1.31 5.37 11.74
N MET A 88 -2.64 5.39 11.99
CA MET A 88 -3.29 6.53 12.64
C MET A 88 -2.96 6.63 14.15
N SER A 89 -2.62 5.52 14.81
CA SER A 89 -2.25 5.54 16.24
C SER A 89 -0.85 6.11 16.48
N ILE A 90 -0.01 6.17 15.45
CA ILE A 90 1.34 6.76 15.53
C ILE A 90 1.43 8.12 14.82
N THR A 91 0.33 8.61 14.27
CA THR A 91 0.27 9.87 13.49
C THR A 91 -0.57 10.89 14.25
N GLY A 92 -0.01 12.05 14.54
CA GLY A 92 -0.70 13.14 15.24
C GLY A 92 0.21 13.90 16.18
N GLU A 93 -0.35 14.94 16.83
CA GLU A 93 0.40 15.86 17.69
C GLU A 93 0.79 15.24 19.04
N GLY A 94 0.06 14.23 19.49
CA GLY A 94 0.29 13.57 20.78
C GLY A 94 -0.83 12.60 21.14
N PRO A 95 -0.65 11.81 22.21
CA PRO A 95 -1.58 10.74 22.61
C PRO A 95 -2.96 11.25 23.03
N ASP A 96 -3.05 12.47 23.55
CA ASP A 96 -4.31 13.08 24.01
C ASP A 96 -5.10 13.78 22.88
N ARG A 97 -4.63 13.67 21.65
CA ARG A 97 -5.27 14.26 20.47
C ARG A 97 -6.04 13.23 19.67
N PRO A 98 -7.09 13.63 18.95
CA PRO A 98 -7.79 12.72 18.05
C PRO A 98 -6.83 12.09 17.02
N PRO A 99 -6.99 10.81 16.69
CA PRO A 99 -6.18 10.17 15.66
C PRO A 99 -6.45 10.84 14.30
N VAL A 100 -5.38 11.08 13.55
CA VAL A 100 -5.45 11.70 12.22
C VAL A 100 -4.93 10.75 11.14
N LYS A 101 -5.56 10.81 9.97
CA LYS A 101 -5.05 10.10 8.81
C LYS A 101 -3.96 10.89 8.09
N CYS A 102 -3.10 10.23 7.34
CA CYS A 102 -2.25 10.88 6.36
C CYS A 102 -3.11 11.62 5.32
N GLY A 103 -2.69 12.78 4.86
CA GLY A 103 -3.43 13.58 3.87
C GLY A 103 -3.78 12.81 2.59
N PRO A 104 -2.78 12.28 1.84
CA PRO A 104 -3.03 11.39 0.71
C PRO A 104 -3.54 10.01 1.15
N PRO A 105 -4.20 9.25 0.26
CA PRO A 105 -4.62 7.86 0.53
C PRO A 105 -3.39 6.92 0.48
N VAL A 106 -2.60 6.94 1.55
CA VAL A 106 -1.26 6.33 1.58
C VAL A 106 -1.30 4.81 1.46
N THR A 107 -2.34 4.16 2.00
CA THR A 107 -2.47 2.69 1.90
C THR A 107 -2.88 2.26 0.50
N ASP A 108 -3.76 3.01 -0.19
CA ASP A 108 -4.11 2.78 -1.59
C ASP A 108 -2.88 2.93 -2.50
N ILE A 109 -2.13 4.04 -2.32
CA ILE A 109 -0.93 4.33 -3.11
C ILE A 109 0.13 3.24 -2.90
N THR A 110 0.39 2.88 -1.64
CA THR A 110 1.39 1.87 -1.30
C THR A 110 0.97 0.48 -1.80
N ALA A 111 -0.30 0.10 -1.67
CA ALA A 111 -0.80 -1.15 -2.24
C ALA A 111 -0.60 -1.22 -3.76
N GLY A 112 -0.84 -0.10 -4.47
CA GLY A 112 -0.56 0.00 -5.90
C GLY A 112 0.93 -0.16 -6.24
N ILE A 113 1.83 0.40 -5.42
CA ILE A 113 3.29 0.23 -5.57
C ILE A 113 3.71 -1.22 -5.32
N LEU A 114 3.22 -1.84 -4.24
CA LEU A 114 3.50 -3.24 -3.91
C LEU A 114 2.97 -4.18 -5.00
N ALA A 115 1.76 -3.92 -5.50
CA ALA A 115 1.19 -4.65 -6.64
C ALA A 115 2.09 -4.56 -7.87
N ALA A 116 2.57 -3.36 -8.22
CA ALA A 116 3.48 -3.18 -9.36
C ALA A 116 4.82 -3.93 -9.14
N MET A 117 5.38 -3.91 -7.94
CA MET A 117 6.60 -4.67 -7.59
C MET A 117 6.36 -6.18 -7.72
N GLY A 118 5.25 -6.69 -7.19
CA GLY A 118 4.88 -8.10 -7.29
C GLY A 118 4.68 -8.54 -8.74
N VAL A 119 4.00 -7.72 -9.55
CA VAL A 119 3.80 -7.96 -10.98
C VAL A 119 5.13 -7.99 -11.74
N LEU A 120 6.06 -7.07 -11.44
CA LEU A 120 7.39 -7.08 -12.06
C LEU A 120 8.19 -8.33 -11.69
N ALA A 121 8.14 -8.78 -10.42
CA ALA A 121 8.77 -10.02 -9.99
C ALA A 121 8.17 -11.24 -10.70
N ALA A 122 6.84 -11.31 -10.81
CA ALA A 122 6.14 -12.34 -11.55
C ALA A 122 6.49 -12.33 -13.06
N TYR A 123 6.63 -11.14 -13.64
CA TYR A 123 7.03 -10.98 -15.03
C TYR A 123 8.46 -11.50 -15.28
N ILE A 124 9.41 -11.18 -14.39
CA ILE A 124 10.78 -11.69 -14.49
C ILE A 124 10.79 -13.22 -14.43
N GLU A 125 10.03 -13.82 -13.52
CA GLU A 125 9.93 -15.29 -13.44
C GLU A 125 9.30 -15.89 -14.68
N ARG A 126 8.23 -15.29 -15.21
CA ARG A 126 7.60 -15.69 -16.47
C ARG A 126 8.58 -15.69 -17.65
N THR A 127 9.55 -14.76 -17.70
CA THR A 127 10.54 -14.75 -18.79
C THR A 127 11.44 -16.00 -18.81
N LYS A 128 11.55 -16.70 -17.68
CA LYS A 128 12.35 -17.92 -17.55
C LYS A 128 11.50 -19.18 -17.71
N THR A 129 10.29 -19.17 -17.16
CA THR A 129 9.43 -20.37 -17.08
C THR A 129 8.37 -20.43 -18.16
N GLY A 130 8.00 -19.29 -18.75
CA GLY A 130 6.84 -19.16 -19.62
C GLY A 130 5.50 -19.12 -18.88
N GLU A 131 5.50 -19.34 -17.55
CA GLU A 131 4.29 -19.42 -16.74
C GLU A 131 4.03 -18.10 -16.00
N GLY A 132 2.75 -17.68 -16.01
CA GLY A 132 2.26 -16.59 -15.18
C GLY A 132 1.95 -17.05 -13.76
N GLN A 133 1.62 -16.08 -12.90
CA GLN A 133 1.26 -16.39 -11.52
C GLN A 133 0.30 -15.36 -10.93
N ARG A 134 -0.30 -15.70 -9.80
CA ARG A 134 -1.13 -14.80 -9.01
C ARG A 134 -0.25 -13.94 -8.11
N VAL A 135 -0.58 -12.64 -8.07
CA VAL A 135 -0.01 -11.65 -7.15
C VAL A 135 -1.15 -11.11 -6.30
N ASP A 136 -1.02 -11.16 -4.99
CA ASP A 136 -2.01 -10.66 -4.03
C ASP A 136 -1.38 -9.62 -3.12
N THR A 137 -2.07 -8.51 -2.88
CA THR A 137 -1.70 -7.49 -1.92
C THR A 137 -2.95 -6.83 -1.34
N SER A 138 -2.79 -6.14 -0.22
CA SER A 138 -3.90 -5.47 0.44
C SER A 138 -3.53 -4.09 0.98
N LEU A 139 -4.58 -3.26 1.19
CA LEU A 139 -4.42 -1.97 1.82
C LEU A 139 -3.90 -2.10 3.26
N PHE A 140 -4.34 -3.15 3.97
CA PHE A 140 -3.92 -3.43 5.33
C PHE A 140 -2.43 -3.77 5.42
N GLU A 141 -1.93 -4.66 4.55
CA GLU A 141 -0.50 -4.98 4.45
C GLU A 141 0.32 -3.75 4.07
N ALA A 142 -0.18 -2.95 3.13
CA ALA A 142 0.43 -1.68 2.75
C ALA A 142 0.54 -0.72 3.94
N GLY A 143 -0.52 -0.62 4.77
CA GLY A 143 -0.52 0.18 5.98
C GLY A 143 0.52 -0.30 7.00
N ILE A 144 0.59 -1.62 7.25
CA ILE A 144 1.62 -2.21 8.13
C ILE A 144 3.03 -1.95 7.61
N THR A 145 3.24 -2.02 6.30
CA THR A 145 4.54 -1.69 5.70
C THR A 145 4.96 -0.25 6.02
N GLN A 146 4.03 0.68 6.12
CA GLN A 146 4.31 2.09 6.45
C GLN A 146 4.62 2.32 7.94
N THR A 147 4.25 1.42 8.84
CA THR A 147 4.57 1.55 10.28
C THR A 147 6.02 1.15 10.62
N PHE A 148 6.69 0.44 9.76
CA PHE A 148 8.12 0.09 9.72
C PHE A 148 8.80 -0.05 11.09
N TRP A 149 9.58 0.94 11.53
CA TRP A 149 10.30 0.86 12.82
C TRP A 149 9.41 0.97 14.04
N GLN A 150 8.27 1.64 13.99
CA GLN A 150 7.33 1.65 15.11
C GLN A 150 6.80 0.23 15.38
N SER A 151 6.48 -0.54 14.34
CA SER A 151 6.12 -1.95 14.48
C SER A 151 7.29 -2.77 15.04
N ALA A 152 8.52 -2.52 14.58
CA ALA A 152 9.69 -3.21 15.10
C ALA A 152 9.94 -2.88 16.58
N ILE A 153 9.76 -1.63 17.00
CA ILE A 153 9.85 -1.21 18.41
C ILE A 153 8.77 -1.91 19.24
N ALA A 154 7.53 -1.87 18.78
CA ALA A 154 6.42 -2.52 19.49
C ALA A 154 6.64 -4.03 19.67
N LEU A 155 7.12 -4.72 18.65
CA LEU A 155 7.42 -6.16 18.72
C LEU A 155 8.61 -6.46 19.65
N ALA A 156 9.57 -5.55 19.75
CA ALA A 156 10.75 -5.74 20.59
C ALA A 156 10.48 -5.41 22.08
N THR A 157 9.64 -4.40 22.35
CA THR A 157 9.41 -3.90 23.71
C THR A 157 8.09 -4.39 24.33
N GLY A 158 7.13 -4.79 23.50
CA GLY A 158 5.74 -5.06 23.91
C GLY A 158 4.90 -3.81 24.14
N GLU A 159 5.45 -2.61 23.90
CA GLU A 159 4.78 -1.34 24.09
C GLU A 159 4.27 -0.77 22.79
N SER A 160 3.02 -0.29 22.76
CA SER A 160 2.46 0.37 21.57
C SER A 160 3.04 1.78 21.44
N PRO A 161 3.59 2.15 20.27
CA PRO A 161 4.06 3.51 20.03
C PRO A 161 2.91 4.51 20.01
N GLU A 162 3.19 5.74 20.42
CA GLU A 162 2.25 6.84 20.44
C GLU A 162 2.60 7.91 19.41
N PRO A 163 1.67 8.82 19.07
CA PRO A 163 1.94 9.96 18.20
C PRO A 163 2.96 10.90 18.86
N MET A 164 3.94 11.35 18.09
CA MET A 164 5.03 12.22 18.53
C MET A 164 5.11 13.53 17.73
N GLY A 165 4.01 13.95 17.11
CA GLY A 165 4.04 15.09 16.19
C GLY A 165 4.94 14.82 15.01
N SER A 166 5.92 15.68 14.81
CA SER A 166 6.95 15.56 13.78
C SER A 166 8.26 14.95 14.28
N ALA A 167 8.35 14.58 15.57
CA ALA A 167 9.58 14.06 16.14
C ALA A 167 9.88 12.63 15.68
N HIS A 168 11.17 12.32 15.59
CA HIS A 168 11.63 10.98 15.25
C HIS A 168 11.85 10.16 16.53
N PRO A 169 11.37 8.89 16.61
CA PRO A 169 11.43 8.11 17.84
C PRO A 169 12.84 7.75 18.29
N LEU A 170 13.85 7.79 17.41
CA LEU A 170 15.21 7.33 17.70
C LEU A 170 16.30 8.38 17.47
N ASN A 171 15.95 9.56 16.93
CA ASN A 171 16.95 10.58 16.56
C ASN A 171 16.54 11.98 17.05
N ALA A 172 17.53 12.74 17.57
CA ALA A 172 17.35 14.13 17.94
C ALA A 172 18.62 14.94 17.56
N PRO A 173 18.47 16.18 17.12
CA PRO A 173 17.23 16.87 16.75
C PRO A 173 16.69 16.32 15.40
N TYR A 174 15.43 15.95 15.34
CA TYR A 174 14.78 15.50 14.11
C TYR A 174 13.27 15.75 14.25
N GLU A 175 12.87 17.01 14.02
CA GLU A 175 11.47 17.44 14.11
C GLU A 175 11.27 18.84 13.53
N ALA A 176 10.04 19.35 13.59
CA ALA A 176 9.70 20.72 13.29
C ALA A 176 9.80 21.59 14.53
N TYR A 177 10.48 22.72 14.42
CA TYR A 177 10.68 23.72 15.46
C TYR A 177 9.97 25.01 15.12
N GLN A 178 9.35 25.64 16.11
CA GLN A 178 8.76 26.96 15.94
C GLN A 178 9.84 28.02 15.90
N THR A 179 9.75 28.93 14.93
CA THR A 179 10.60 30.11 14.78
C THR A 179 9.80 31.38 15.09
N ALA A 180 10.42 32.52 15.05
CA ALA A 180 9.75 33.79 15.28
C ALA A 180 8.67 34.12 14.22
N ASP A 181 8.83 33.61 13.03
CA ASP A 181 8.01 33.91 11.85
C ASP A 181 7.35 32.66 11.19
N GLY A 182 7.51 31.48 11.80
CA GLY A 182 6.92 30.26 11.23
C GLY A 182 7.47 28.96 11.81
N TRP A 183 7.77 28.01 10.96
CA TRP A 183 8.26 26.69 11.32
C TRP A 183 9.47 26.30 10.49
N LEU A 184 10.44 25.65 11.12
CA LEU A 184 11.63 25.08 10.50
C LEU A 184 11.66 23.58 10.76
N THR A 185 11.89 22.76 9.75
CA THR A 185 12.21 21.34 9.93
C THR A 185 13.72 21.15 10.04
N LEU A 186 14.15 20.37 11.02
CA LEU A 186 15.56 20.13 11.28
C LEU A 186 15.79 18.64 11.45
N GLY A 187 16.79 18.08 10.73
CA GLY A 187 17.19 16.69 10.81
C GLY A 187 18.70 16.59 11.06
N GLY A 188 19.09 16.23 12.28
CA GLY A 188 20.48 16.17 12.74
C GLY A 188 20.87 14.79 13.26
N SER A 189 20.61 13.73 12.50
CA SER A 189 20.78 12.34 12.96
C SER A 189 22.23 11.83 13.06
N SER A 190 23.23 12.64 12.69
CA SER A 190 24.65 12.23 12.80
C SER A 190 25.42 13.09 13.79
N GLN A 191 26.42 12.48 14.44
CA GLN A 191 27.30 13.18 15.40
C GLN A 191 28.04 14.36 14.76
N VAL A 192 28.30 14.32 13.47
CA VAL A 192 28.95 15.40 12.74
C VAL A 192 28.01 16.61 12.62
N VAL A 193 26.74 16.35 12.27
CA VAL A 193 25.72 17.41 12.17
C VAL A 193 25.42 17.96 13.56
N TRP A 194 25.26 17.09 14.57
CA TRP A 194 25.07 17.50 15.96
C TRP A 194 26.12 18.51 16.43
N LYS A 195 27.42 18.24 16.17
CA LYS A 195 28.53 19.13 16.55
C LYS A 195 28.55 20.46 15.80
N ARG A 196 27.91 20.53 14.62
CA ARG A 196 27.84 21.77 13.81
C ARG A 196 26.63 22.64 14.17
N LEU A 197 25.57 22.02 14.63
CA LEU A 197 24.30 22.70 14.90
C LEU A 197 24.45 23.87 15.90
N PRO A 198 25.09 23.72 17.11
CA PRO A 198 25.27 24.80 18.05
C PRO A 198 25.98 26.00 17.47
N ARG A 199 26.99 25.78 16.59
CA ARG A 199 27.72 26.86 15.93
C ARG A 199 26.83 27.68 14.97
N VAL A 200 25.86 27.01 14.30
CA VAL A 200 24.92 27.71 13.42
C VAL A 200 23.86 28.46 14.23
N LEU A 201 23.46 27.90 15.38
CA LEU A 201 22.51 28.54 16.29
C LEU A 201 23.10 29.61 17.20
N GLY A 202 24.42 29.74 17.25
CA GLY A 202 25.10 30.73 18.06
C GLY A 202 25.18 30.36 19.56
N CYS A 203 25.12 29.07 19.89
CA CYS A 203 25.18 28.54 21.28
C CYS A 203 26.24 27.44 21.46
#